data_1f58e6c1cc40c7427be7873da859579c
#
_entry.id   1f58e6c1cc40c7427be7873da859579c
#
_cell.length_a   1.000
_cell.length_b   1.000
_cell.length_c   1.000
_cell.angle_alpha   90.00
_cell.angle_beta   90.00
_cell.angle_gamma   90.00
#
_symmetry.space_group_name_H-M   'P 1'
#
loop_
_entity.id
_entity.type
_entity.pdbx_description
1 polymer ?
#
loop_
_entity_poly.entity_id
_entity_poly.type
_entity_poly.pdbx_seq_one_letter_code
_entity_poly.pdbx_strand_id
1 'polypeptide(L)'
;ADCQISKREGTELYIVEGDSAGGSAKQGRSREYQAVLPLRGKILNTYVNNNHKPNGGSNDYSTKALAKMMSSNEVVTLINALGTGSKDFNIENLRYDKIIIMTDADVDGSHIRTLLLTFFNNHPFNQLIENGHLYLAQPPLFKVTKGTKSVYIKDEKNLEEYILKVSEKADKKLKKGSLEFNKFMEEQRQKLSIQRFKGLGEMNPEELWQTTLNPENRT
;
A
#
# COMPACT_ATOMS: atom_id res chain seq x y z
N ALA A 1 15.29 -5.10 5.32
CA ALA A 1 16.24 -5.49 4.27
C ALA A 1 16.61 -4.26 3.43
N ASP A 2 17.84 -3.86 3.50
CA ASP A 2 18.37 -2.70 2.77
C ASP A 2 18.72 -3.06 1.31
N CYS A 3 18.91 -2.05 0.47
CA CYS A 3 19.38 -2.22 -0.89
C CYS A 3 20.92 -2.11 -0.98
N GLN A 4 21.48 -2.56 -2.11
CA GLN A 4 22.93 -2.62 -2.32
C GLN A 4 23.52 -1.25 -2.68
N ILE A 5 22.78 -0.41 -3.40
CA ILE A 5 23.23 0.94 -3.78
C ILE A 5 23.24 1.83 -2.54
N SER A 6 24.39 2.46 -2.28
CA SER A 6 24.56 3.40 -1.16
C SER A 6 24.17 4.84 -1.51
N LYS A 7 24.10 5.20 -2.78
CA LYS A 7 23.65 6.51 -3.24
C LYS A 7 22.11 6.58 -3.19
N ARG A 8 21.57 7.74 -2.80
CA ARG A 8 20.13 7.96 -2.73
C ARG A 8 19.43 7.85 -4.07
N GLU A 9 20.04 8.38 -5.13
CA GLU A 9 19.42 8.49 -6.45
C GLU A 9 18.92 7.14 -6.99
N GLY A 10 17.67 7.09 -7.37
CA GLY A 10 17.02 5.90 -7.91
C GLY A 10 16.66 4.82 -6.89
N THR A 11 16.98 4.99 -5.61
CA THR A 11 16.67 4.02 -4.57
C THR A 11 15.25 4.19 -4.03
N GLU A 12 14.65 3.09 -3.56
CA GLU A 12 13.28 3.04 -3.10
C GLU A 12 13.18 2.27 -1.78
N LEU A 13 12.45 2.82 -0.81
CA LEU A 13 12.09 2.14 0.43
C LEU A 13 10.60 1.81 0.41
N TYR A 14 10.27 0.53 0.49
CA TYR A 14 8.90 0.05 0.66
C TYR A 14 8.60 -0.16 2.15
N ILE A 15 7.62 0.55 2.66
CA ILE A 15 7.07 0.34 4.00
C ILE A 15 5.87 -0.58 3.86
N VAL A 16 5.93 -1.77 4.46
CA VAL A 16 4.91 -2.79 4.33
C VAL A 16 4.35 -3.20 5.69
N GLU A 17 3.14 -3.70 5.72
CA GLU A 17 2.48 -4.20 6.93
C GLU A 17 2.82 -5.66 7.17
N GLY A 18 3.46 -5.93 8.32
CA GLY A 18 3.66 -7.27 8.84
C GLY A 18 4.72 -8.11 8.10
N ASP A 19 4.98 -9.29 8.67
CA ASP A 19 6.05 -10.16 8.21
C ASP A 19 5.68 -10.95 6.94
N SER A 20 4.39 -11.25 6.72
CA SER A 20 3.92 -11.97 5.53
C SER A 20 4.13 -11.16 4.25
N ALA A 21 3.60 -9.94 4.20
CA ALA A 21 3.83 -9.02 3.10
C ALA A 21 5.32 -8.65 2.97
N GLY A 22 6.00 -8.45 4.10
CA GLY A 22 7.43 -8.20 4.15
C GLY A 22 8.26 -9.33 3.54
N GLY A 23 7.88 -10.59 3.76
CA GLY A 23 8.54 -11.75 3.18
C GLY A 23 8.45 -11.77 1.66
N SER A 24 7.26 -11.64 1.10
CA SER A 24 7.03 -11.59 -0.34
C SER A 24 7.74 -10.40 -1.00
N ALA A 25 7.68 -9.23 -0.38
CA ALA A 25 8.35 -8.04 -0.88
C ALA A 25 9.87 -8.18 -0.88
N LYS A 26 10.45 -8.73 0.19
CA LYS A 26 11.90 -8.98 0.27
C LYS A 26 12.40 -9.93 -0.81
N GLN A 27 11.62 -10.94 -1.15
CA GLN A 27 11.96 -11.91 -2.19
C GLN A 27 11.73 -11.35 -3.60
N GLY A 28 10.66 -10.57 -3.81
CA GLY A 28 10.27 -10.05 -5.13
C GLY A 28 11.01 -8.80 -5.57
N ARG A 29 11.58 -8.03 -4.64
CA ARG A 29 12.25 -6.75 -4.89
C ARG A 29 13.52 -6.85 -5.75
N SER A 30 13.89 -5.76 -6.37
CA SER A 30 15.27 -5.59 -6.83
C SER A 30 16.17 -5.32 -5.62
N ARG A 31 17.10 -6.22 -5.36
CA ARG A 31 18.07 -6.06 -4.26
C ARG A 31 19.04 -4.91 -4.47
N GLU A 32 19.21 -4.50 -5.70
CA GLU A 32 20.11 -3.43 -6.08
C GLU A 32 19.63 -2.08 -5.56
N TYR A 33 18.38 -1.70 -5.83
CA TYR A 33 17.87 -0.35 -5.54
C TYR A 33 16.61 -0.30 -4.67
N GLN A 34 16.04 -1.43 -4.27
CA GLN A 34 14.86 -1.47 -3.43
C GLN A 34 15.14 -2.06 -2.05
N ALA A 35 14.69 -1.35 -1.02
CA ALA A 35 14.70 -1.78 0.36
C ALA A 35 13.26 -2.05 0.85
N VAL A 36 13.11 -2.91 1.83
CA VAL A 36 11.82 -3.25 2.43
C VAL A 36 11.90 -3.13 3.94
N LEU A 37 10.99 -2.37 4.53
CA LEU A 37 10.80 -2.20 5.96
C LEU A 37 9.41 -2.69 6.36
N PRO A 38 9.30 -3.88 6.96
CA PRO A 38 8.04 -4.33 7.53
C PRO A 38 7.77 -3.63 8.86
N LEU A 39 6.55 -3.12 9.04
CA LEU A 39 6.08 -2.55 10.29
C LEU A 39 4.94 -3.40 10.87
N ARG A 40 4.92 -3.55 12.20
CA ARG A 40 3.90 -4.32 12.90
C ARG A 40 2.70 -3.44 13.22
N GLY A 41 1.62 -3.62 12.46
CA GLY A 41 0.44 -2.78 12.54
C GLY A 41 -0.32 -2.81 13.87
N LYS A 42 -0.29 -3.93 14.59
CA LYS A 42 -0.97 -4.05 15.89
C LYS A 42 -0.45 -3.05 16.93
N ILE A 43 0.83 -2.73 16.90
CA ILE A 43 1.46 -1.78 17.83
C ILE A 43 1.04 -0.35 17.48
N LEU A 44 0.98 -0.02 16.19
CA LEU A 44 0.52 1.29 15.74
C LEU A 44 -0.96 1.52 16.00
N ASN A 45 -1.82 0.50 15.83
CA ASN A 45 -3.26 0.58 16.08
C ASN A 45 -3.64 0.83 17.53
N THR A 46 -2.84 0.39 18.50
CA THR A 46 -3.08 0.66 19.92
C THR A 46 -3.04 2.15 20.27
N TYR A 47 -2.35 2.95 19.48
CA TYR A 47 -2.28 4.41 19.70
C TYR A 47 -3.49 5.18 19.14
N VAL A 48 -4.15 4.64 18.12
CA VAL A 48 -5.35 5.27 17.52
C VAL A 48 -6.61 4.93 18.30
N ASN A 49 -6.78 3.70 18.75
CA ASN A 49 -7.98 3.27 19.46
C ASN A 49 -8.18 3.93 20.83
N ASN A 50 -7.12 4.47 21.45
CA ASN A 50 -7.23 5.22 22.70
C ASN A 50 -7.74 6.64 22.53
N ASN A 51 -7.92 7.13 21.29
CA ASN A 51 -8.36 8.48 21.00
C ASN A 51 -9.88 8.61 20.74
N HIS A 52 -10.64 7.51 20.80
CA HIS A 52 -12.09 7.49 20.56
C HIS A 52 -12.92 7.59 21.85
N LYS A 53 -12.46 8.33 22.89
CA LYS A 53 -13.36 8.74 23.98
C LYS A 53 -13.84 10.16 23.71
N PRO A 54 -15.15 10.38 23.50
CA PRO A 54 -15.68 11.70 23.25
C PRO A 54 -15.86 12.45 24.57
N ASN A 55 -14.85 13.18 25.02
CA ASN A 55 -15.04 14.21 26.02
C ASN A 55 -14.04 15.35 25.78
N GLY A 56 -14.59 16.42 25.30
CA GLY A 56 -14.26 17.80 25.25
C GLY A 56 -12.85 18.27 25.70
N GLY A 57 -11.97 18.51 24.73
CA GLY A 57 -10.66 19.13 24.95
C GLY A 57 -9.72 18.86 23.78
N SER A 58 -9.82 19.64 22.72
CA SER A 58 -9.34 19.25 21.39
C SER A 58 -7.83 19.34 21.12
N ASN A 59 -6.99 19.91 22.01
CA ASN A 59 -5.57 20.13 21.66
C ASN A 59 -4.54 19.32 22.44
N ASP A 60 -4.87 18.80 23.60
CA ASP A 60 -3.88 18.11 24.46
C ASP A 60 -3.76 16.61 24.17
N TYR A 61 -4.84 15.98 23.70
CA TYR A 61 -4.86 14.54 23.40
C TYR A 61 -4.15 14.16 22.11
N SER A 62 -4.23 14.99 21.08
CA SER A 62 -3.54 14.74 19.82
C SER A 62 -2.02 14.84 19.99
N THR A 63 -1.56 15.77 20.79
CA THR A 63 -0.13 15.97 21.08
C THR A 63 0.46 14.82 21.89
N LYS A 64 -0.27 14.32 22.90
CA LYS A 64 0.16 13.17 23.70
C LYS A 64 0.16 11.86 22.90
N ALA A 65 -0.87 11.63 22.08
CA ALA A 65 -0.95 10.47 21.21
C ALA A 65 0.18 10.49 20.16
N LEU A 66 0.45 11.64 19.58
CA LEU A 66 1.55 11.82 18.64
C LEU A 66 2.91 11.59 19.33
N ALA A 67 3.15 12.17 20.50
CA ALA A 67 4.37 11.96 21.26
C ALA A 67 4.58 10.47 21.61
N LYS A 68 3.51 9.77 21.98
CA LYS A 68 3.54 8.33 22.25
C LYS A 68 3.83 7.51 20.99
N MET A 69 3.23 7.88 19.85
CA MET A 69 3.52 7.27 18.56
C MET A 69 4.99 7.48 18.19
N MET A 70 5.52 8.69 18.34
CA MET A 70 6.91 9.02 18.03
C MET A 70 7.94 8.30 18.92
N SER A 71 7.53 7.85 20.11
CA SER A 71 8.39 7.06 21.01
C SER A 71 8.28 5.54 20.78
N SER A 72 7.40 5.07 19.92
CA SER A 72 7.27 3.64 19.62
C SER A 72 8.49 3.10 18.88
N ASN A 73 8.86 1.85 19.15
CA ASN A 73 9.97 1.20 18.49
C ASN A 73 9.80 1.12 16.96
N GLU A 74 8.57 0.96 16.48
CA GLU A 74 8.26 0.91 15.05
C GLU A 74 8.55 2.25 14.36
N VAL A 75 8.15 3.36 14.99
CA VAL A 75 8.41 4.71 14.46
C VAL A 75 9.89 5.06 14.57
N VAL A 76 10.56 4.72 15.67
CA VAL A 76 12.01 4.90 15.81
C VAL A 76 12.76 4.14 14.72
N THR A 77 12.36 2.90 14.43
CA THR A 77 12.92 2.10 13.34
C THR A 77 12.71 2.78 11.98
N LEU A 78 11.52 3.32 11.75
CA LEU A 78 11.22 4.05 10.52
C LEU A 78 12.11 5.30 10.38
N ILE A 79 12.22 6.11 11.43
CA ILE A 79 13.07 7.32 11.43
C ILE A 79 14.52 6.95 11.15
N ASN A 80 15.03 5.90 11.77
CA ASN A 80 16.39 5.42 11.52
C ASN A 80 16.58 4.95 10.06
N ALA A 81 15.58 4.29 9.49
CA ALA A 81 15.62 3.87 8.10
C ALA A 81 15.61 5.06 7.12
N LEU A 82 14.88 6.12 7.43
CA LEU A 82 14.87 7.35 6.63
C LEU A 82 16.22 8.07 6.65
N GLY A 83 16.93 8.04 7.77
CA GLY A 83 18.25 8.67 7.92
C GLY A 83 18.25 10.19 8.14
N THR A 84 17.07 10.81 8.13
CA THR A 84 16.92 12.26 8.24
C THR A 84 17.08 12.80 9.67
N GLY A 85 16.94 11.93 10.68
CA GLY A 85 16.74 12.36 12.06
C GLY A 85 15.31 12.86 12.30
N SER A 86 15.01 13.25 13.52
CA SER A 86 13.73 13.84 13.93
C SER A 86 13.88 15.25 14.46
N LYS A 87 14.57 15.45 15.56
CA LYS A 87 14.84 16.80 16.14
C LYS A 87 15.81 17.60 15.29
N ASP A 88 16.84 16.93 14.77
CA ASP A 88 17.84 17.49 13.87
C ASP A 88 17.53 17.11 12.41
N PHE A 89 16.26 17.19 12.03
CA PHE A 89 15.81 16.77 10.71
C PHE A 89 16.58 17.51 9.61
N ASN A 90 17.21 16.71 8.73
CA ASN A 90 17.84 17.21 7.52
C ASN A 90 17.47 16.33 6.34
N ILE A 91 16.72 16.89 5.39
CA ILE A 91 16.25 16.16 4.19
C ILE A 91 17.41 15.70 3.29
N GLU A 92 18.55 16.40 3.33
CA GLU A 92 19.75 16.02 2.56
C GLU A 92 20.31 14.67 3.01
N ASN A 93 20.02 14.26 4.25
CA ASN A 93 20.42 12.97 4.79
C ASN A 93 19.43 11.83 4.48
N LEU A 94 18.35 12.11 3.76
CA LEU A 94 17.39 11.09 3.35
C LEU A 94 18.11 9.98 2.56
N ARG A 95 17.93 8.73 3.00
CA ARG A 95 18.67 7.58 2.45
C ARG A 95 18.09 7.05 1.14
N TYR A 96 16.79 7.27 0.90
CA TYR A 96 16.08 6.75 -0.27
C TYR A 96 15.42 7.88 -1.05
N ASP A 97 15.46 7.77 -2.36
CA ASP A 97 14.83 8.76 -3.25
C ASP A 97 13.31 8.71 -3.18
N LYS A 98 12.75 7.51 -3.10
CA LYS A 98 11.31 7.29 -2.95
C LYS A 98 11.00 6.50 -1.70
N ILE A 99 10.01 6.98 -0.96
CA ILE A 99 9.43 6.28 0.19
C ILE A 99 8.03 5.85 -0.25
N ILE A 100 7.79 4.55 -0.32
CA ILE A 100 6.57 3.98 -0.89
C ILE A 100 5.84 3.20 0.20
N ILE A 101 4.65 3.65 0.55
CA ILE A 101 3.76 2.94 1.47
C ILE A 101 3.00 1.88 0.66
N MET A 102 3.20 0.62 0.99
CA MET A 102 2.55 -0.51 0.35
C MET A 102 1.80 -1.32 1.40
N THR A 103 0.51 -1.08 1.51
CA THR A 103 -0.41 -1.78 2.41
C THR A 103 -1.39 -2.62 1.62
N ASP A 104 -2.07 -3.55 2.31
CA ASP A 104 -3.10 -4.35 1.69
C ASP A 104 -4.16 -3.47 1.01
N ALA A 105 -4.67 -3.91 -0.13
CA ALA A 105 -5.71 -3.21 -0.86
C ALA A 105 -7.07 -3.27 -0.15
N ASP A 106 -7.21 -4.11 0.87
CA ASP A 106 -8.42 -4.28 1.67
C ASP A 106 -8.57 -3.18 2.75
N VAL A 107 -9.76 -3.10 3.33
CA VAL A 107 -10.16 -2.12 4.37
C VAL A 107 -9.22 -2.16 5.58
N ASP A 108 -8.72 -3.33 5.97
CA ASP A 108 -7.82 -3.49 7.10
C ASP A 108 -6.45 -2.81 6.90
N GLY A 109 -5.96 -2.77 5.66
CA GLY A 109 -4.73 -2.03 5.31
C GLY A 109 -4.87 -0.51 5.39
N SER A 110 -6.10 0.01 5.40
CA SER A 110 -6.36 1.46 5.45
C SER A 110 -5.92 2.09 6.78
N HIS A 111 -5.99 1.36 7.89
CA HIS A 111 -5.60 1.88 9.21
C HIS A 111 -4.11 2.21 9.31
N ILE A 112 -3.25 1.31 8.84
CA ILE A 112 -1.80 1.55 8.85
C ILE A 112 -1.42 2.65 7.88
N ARG A 113 -2.02 2.66 6.71
CA ARG A 113 -1.85 3.74 5.75
C ARG A 113 -2.20 5.09 6.36
N THR A 114 -3.33 5.20 7.06
CA THR A 114 -3.76 6.42 7.74
C THR A 114 -2.76 6.84 8.82
N LEU A 115 -2.24 5.91 9.61
CA LEU A 115 -1.24 6.19 10.63
C LEU A 115 0.07 6.70 10.04
N LEU A 116 0.55 6.05 8.98
CA LEU A 116 1.77 6.46 8.28
C LEU A 116 1.58 7.82 7.62
N LEU A 117 0.44 8.08 7.01
CA LEU A 117 0.13 9.41 6.45
C LEU A 117 0.06 10.49 7.52
N THR A 118 -0.49 10.18 8.69
CA THR A 118 -0.48 11.09 9.84
C THR A 118 0.95 11.39 10.30
N PHE A 119 1.79 10.37 10.39
CA PHE A 119 3.21 10.53 10.71
C PHE A 119 3.93 11.44 9.69
N PHE A 120 3.79 11.16 8.41
CA PHE A 120 4.44 11.94 7.36
C PHE A 120 3.85 13.35 7.18
N ASN A 121 2.62 13.58 7.61
CA ASN A 121 2.01 14.91 7.56
C ASN A 121 2.47 15.83 8.71
N ASN A 122 3.14 15.29 9.72
CA ASN A 122 3.65 16.06 10.83
C ASN A 122 5.01 16.68 10.56
N HIS A 123 5.21 17.91 11.03
CA HIS A 123 6.53 18.53 11.00
C HIS A 123 7.52 17.72 11.87
N PRO A 124 8.76 17.45 11.44
CA PRO A 124 9.42 17.91 10.20
C PRO A 124 9.26 16.95 8.99
N PHE A 125 8.59 15.80 9.14
CA PHE A 125 8.50 14.76 8.13
C PHE A 125 7.64 15.15 6.91
N ASN A 126 6.80 16.17 7.05
CA ASN A 126 6.01 16.73 5.94
C ASN A 126 6.89 17.26 4.80
N GLN A 127 8.17 17.55 5.04
CA GLN A 127 9.12 17.93 4.00
C GLN A 127 9.32 16.83 2.96
N LEU A 128 9.12 15.54 3.32
CA LEU A 128 9.17 14.41 2.36
C LEU A 128 8.02 14.46 1.37
N ILE A 129 6.84 14.90 1.80
CA ILE A 129 5.68 15.10 0.92
C ILE A 129 5.92 16.32 0.02
N GLU A 130 6.32 17.44 0.60
CA GLU A 130 6.55 18.70 -0.10
C GLU A 130 7.61 18.59 -1.19
N ASN A 131 8.63 17.76 -0.98
CA ASN A 131 9.72 17.52 -1.94
C ASN A 131 9.47 16.30 -2.86
N GLY A 132 8.29 15.71 -2.83
CA GLY A 132 7.88 14.67 -3.76
C GLY A 132 8.53 13.30 -3.55
N HIS A 133 8.92 12.96 -2.32
CA HIS A 133 9.55 11.68 -1.99
C HIS A 133 8.56 10.60 -1.55
N LEU A 134 7.35 10.96 -1.12
CA LEU A 134 6.36 10.02 -0.58
C LEU A 134 5.37 9.56 -1.65
N TYR A 135 5.17 8.24 -1.74
CA TYR A 135 4.28 7.58 -2.69
C TYR A 135 3.40 6.54 -1.98
N LEU A 136 2.25 6.28 -2.57
CA LEU A 136 1.36 5.19 -2.17
C LEU A 136 1.31 4.16 -3.30
N ALA A 137 1.71 2.94 -3.03
CA ALA A 137 1.55 1.86 -3.98
C ALA A 137 0.09 1.38 -4.00
N GLN A 138 -0.40 1.05 -5.18
CA GLN A 138 -1.74 0.50 -5.39
C GLN A 138 -1.64 -0.91 -5.98
N PRO A 139 -1.47 -1.94 -5.12
CA PRO A 139 -1.47 -3.32 -5.59
C PRO A 139 -2.85 -3.70 -6.15
N PRO A 140 -2.93 -4.63 -7.10
CA PRO A 140 -4.19 -5.07 -7.67
C PRO A 140 -5.02 -5.85 -6.66
N LEU A 141 -6.35 -5.73 -6.74
CA LEU A 141 -7.31 -6.52 -5.96
C LEU A 141 -7.60 -7.89 -6.55
N PHE A 142 -7.52 -8.04 -7.87
CA PHE A 142 -7.95 -9.25 -8.57
C PHE A 142 -6.91 -9.75 -9.56
N LYS A 143 -6.90 -11.07 -9.73
CA LYS A 143 -6.24 -11.76 -10.82
C LYS A 143 -7.28 -12.54 -11.59
N VAL A 144 -7.43 -12.26 -12.88
CA VAL A 144 -8.33 -12.96 -13.77
C VAL A 144 -7.51 -13.86 -14.71
N THR A 145 -7.79 -15.14 -14.67
CA THR A 145 -7.11 -16.14 -15.51
C THR A 145 -8.06 -16.67 -16.58
N LYS A 146 -7.62 -16.63 -17.83
CA LYS A 146 -8.29 -17.23 -18.97
C LYS A 146 -7.28 -18.11 -19.73
N GLY A 147 -7.42 -19.42 -19.63
CA GLY A 147 -6.45 -20.35 -20.19
C GLY A 147 -5.08 -20.23 -19.52
N THR A 148 -4.05 -19.94 -20.29
CA THR A 148 -2.68 -19.76 -19.82
C THR A 148 -2.33 -18.29 -19.50
N LYS A 149 -3.25 -17.35 -19.77
CA LYS A 149 -3.03 -15.92 -19.59
C LYS A 149 -3.73 -15.42 -18.34
N SER A 150 -3.03 -14.57 -17.60
CA SER A 150 -3.57 -13.88 -16.42
C SER A 150 -3.48 -12.37 -16.60
N VAL A 151 -4.50 -11.68 -16.11
CA VAL A 151 -4.57 -10.22 -16.08
C VAL A 151 -4.80 -9.79 -14.63
N TYR A 152 -4.08 -8.77 -14.17
CA TYR A 152 -4.26 -8.19 -12.86
C TYR A 152 -5.16 -6.96 -12.95
N ILE A 153 -6.15 -6.90 -12.07
CA ILE A 153 -7.19 -5.88 -12.08
C ILE A 153 -7.13 -5.09 -10.78
N LYS A 154 -7.12 -3.78 -10.88
CA LYS A 154 -6.90 -2.84 -9.78
C LYS A 154 -8.01 -2.89 -8.72
N ASP A 155 -9.27 -2.80 -9.14
CA ASP A 155 -10.44 -2.67 -8.28
C ASP A 155 -11.72 -3.26 -8.91
N GLU A 156 -12.83 -3.18 -8.18
CA GLU A 156 -14.14 -3.69 -8.63
C GLU A 156 -14.62 -3.00 -9.92
N LYS A 157 -14.41 -1.71 -10.05
CA LYS A 157 -14.82 -0.95 -11.23
C LYS A 157 -14.08 -1.43 -12.48
N ASN A 158 -12.77 -1.60 -12.38
CA ASN A 158 -11.94 -2.10 -13.46
C ASN A 158 -12.25 -3.55 -13.79
N LEU A 159 -12.64 -4.37 -12.79
CA LEU A 159 -13.10 -5.74 -13.02
C LEU A 159 -14.39 -5.77 -13.83
N GLU A 160 -15.36 -4.94 -13.51
CA GLU A 160 -16.60 -4.81 -14.28
C GLU A 160 -16.33 -4.40 -15.72
N GLU A 161 -15.49 -3.37 -15.93
CA GLU A 161 -15.10 -2.92 -17.28
C GLU A 161 -14.39 -4.03 -18.06
N TYR A 162 -13.51 -4.80 -17.42
CA TYR A 162 -12.83 -5.93 -18.04
C TYR A 162 -13.80 -7.03 -18.46
N ILE A 163 -14.73 -7.41 -17.60
CA ILE A 163 -15.75 -8.43 -17.89
C ILE A 163 -16.60 -8.02 -19.08
N LEU A 164 -17.04 -6.76 -19.13
CA LEU A 164 -17.81 -6.22 -20.27
C LEU A 164 -17.00 -6.23 -21.57
N LYS A 165 -15.72 -5.93 -21.49
CA LYS A 165 -14.82 -5.91 -22.66
C LYS A 165 -14.58 -7.30 -23.25
N VAL A 166 -14.40 -8.31 -22.43
CA VAL A 166 -14.10 -9.69 -22.89
C VAL A 166 -15.36 -10.52 -23.16
N SER A 167 -16.53 -10.00 -22.82
CA SER A 167 -17.80 -10.65 -23.06
C SER A 167 -18.23 -10.50 -24.49
N GLU A 168 -18.30 -11.61 -25.22
CA GLU A 168 -18.70 -11.63 -26.65
C GLU A 168 -20.18 -11.25 -26.89
N LYS A 169 -20.99 -11.30 -25.84
CA LYS A 169 -22.45 -11.05 -25.87
C LYS A 169 -22.86 -9.85 -25.02
N ALA A 170 -21.99 -8.86 -24.84
CA ALA A 170 -22.36 -7.63 -24.16
C ALA A 170 -23.46 -6.94 -24.99
N ASP A 171 -24.72 -7.18 -24.64
CA ASP A 171 -25.82 -6.43 -25.20
C ASP A 171 -25.73 -4.99 -24.69
N LYS A 172 -25.38 -4.07 -25.59
CA LYS A 172 -25.25 -2.63 -25.30
C LYS A 172 -26.56 -2.02 -24.79
N LYS A 173 -27.65 -2.78 -24.79
CA LYS A 173 -28.97 -2.37 -24.32
C LYS A 173 -29.18 -2.61 -22.83
N LEU A 174 -28.32 -3.37 -22.13
CA LEU A 174 -28.46 -3.62 -20.72
C LEU A 174 -28.08 -2.38 -19.90
N LYS A 175 -29.05 -1.88 -19.16
CA LYS A 175 -28.85 -0.72 -18.29
C LYS A 175 -28.05 -1.10 -17.05
N LYS A 176 -26.90 -0.44 -16.84
CA LYS A 176 -26.10 -0.62 -15.63
C LYS A 176 -26.94 -0.47 -14.36
N GLY A 177 -26.83 -1.43 -13.44
CA GLY A 177 -27.59 -1.48 -12.21
C GLY A 177 -28.98 -2.12 -12.34
N SER A 178 -29.43 -2.53 -13.54
CA SER A 178 -30.66 -3.30 -13.70
C SER A 178 -30.48 -4.75 -13.24
N LEU A 179 -31.60 -5.43 -12.95
CA LEU A 179 -31.59 -6.83 -12.53
C LEU A 179 -30.99 -7.73 -13.63
N GLU A 180 -31.34 -7.47 -14.87
CA GLU A 180 -30.82 -8.18 -16.04
C GLU A 180 -29.31 -7.98 -16.20
N PHE A 181 -28.81 -6.76 -15.99
CA PHE A 181 -27.39 -6.45 -16.02
C PHE A 181 -26.63 -7.20 -14.92
N ASN A 182 -27.13 -7.17 -13.69
CA ASN A 182 -26.50 -7.87 -12.57
C ASN A 182 -26.45 -9.38 -12.80
N LYS A 183 -27.52 -9.96 -13.33
CA LYS A 183 -27.57 -11.39 -13.68
C LYS A 183 -26.57 -11.72 -14.77
N PHE A 184 -26.49 -10.91 -15.81
CA PHE A 184 -25.50 -11.07 -16.89
C PHE A 184 -24.06 -11.00 -16.35
N MET A 185 -23.74 -10.03 -15.50
CA MET A 185 -22.43 -9.91 -14.89
C MET A 185 -22.06 -11.13 -14.05
N GLU A 186 -22.99 -11.65 -13.26
CA GLU A 186 -22.78 -12.84 -12.45
C GLU A 186 -22.51 -14.08 -13.32
N GLU A 187 -23.25 -14.26 -14.39
CA GLU A 187 -23.03 -15.35 -15.37
C GLU A 187 -21.66 -15.25 -16.02
N GLN A 188 -21.19 -14.03 -16.36
CA GLN A 188 -19.87 -13.83 -16.94
C GLN A 188 -18.75 -14.08 -15.92
N ARG A 189 -18.94 -13.67 -14.67
CA ARG A 189 -17.98 -13.95 -13.57
C ARG A 189 -17.76 -15.45 -13.37
N GLN A 190 -18.82 -16.25 -13.45
CA GLN A 190 -18.74 -17.71 -13.31
C GLN A 190 -17.95 -18.39 -14.42
N LYS A 191 -17.85 -17.78 -15.59
CA LYS A 191 -17.08 -18.30 -16.75
C LYS A 191 -15.58 -17.98 -16.65
N LEU A 192 -15.19 -17.09 -15.76
CA LEU A 192 -13.81 -16.65 -15.57
C LEU A 192 -13.26 -17.19 -14.26
N SER A 193 -11.95 -17.49 -14.22
CA SER A 193 -11.26 -17.77 -12.98
C SER A 193 -10.81 -16.44 -12.37
N ILE A 194 -11.51 -15.98 -11.35
CA ILE A 194 -11.23 -14.72 -10.66
C ILE A 194 -10.75 -15.02 -9.24
N GLN A 195 -9.51 -14.62 -8.96
CA GLN A 195 -8.92 -14.64 -7.63
C GLN A 195 -8.96 -13.23 -7.05
N ARG A 196 -9.52 -13.08 -5.85
CA ARG A 196 -9.42 -11.85 -5.08
C ARG A 196 -8.28 -11.96 -4.07
N PHE A 197 -7.37 -10.99 -4.08
CA PHE A 197 -6.33 -10.89 -3.07
C PHE A 197 -6.88 -10.19 -1.83
N LYS A 198 -6.89 -10.89 -0.70
CA LYS A 198 -7.25 -10.32 0.60
C LYS A 198 -6.12 -9.53 1.24
N GLY A 199 -4.88 -9.88 0.89
CA GLY A 199 -3.69 -9.20 1.37
C GLY A 199 -2.47 -9.47 0.47
N LEU A 200 -1.44 -8.67 0.64
CA LEU A 200 -0.18 -8.79 -0.11
C LEU A 200 0.54 -10.13 0.14
N GLY A 201 0.30 -10.75 1.29
CA GLY A 201 0.85 -12.07 1.62
C GLY A 201 0.32 -13.19 0.73
N GLU A 202 -0.80 -13.00 0.03
CA GLU A 202 -1.35 -13.97 -0.93
C GLU A 202 -0.67 -13.90 -2.30
N MET A 203 0.06 -12.83 -2.58
CA MET A 203 0.86 -12.71 -3.79
C MET A 203 2.19 -13.43 -3.61
N ASN A 204 2.59 -14.21 -4.62
CA ASN A 204 3.96 -14.71 -4.65
C ASN A 204 4.94 -13.57 -5.01
N PRO A 205 6.25 -13.73 -4.77
CA PRO A 205 7.23 -12.68 -5.01
C PRO A 205 7.25 -12.15 -6.44
N GLU A 206 7.06 -13.03 -7.42
CA GLU A 206 7.04 -12.66 -8.84
C GLU A 206 5.80 -11.85 -9.21
N GLU A 207 4.63 -12.23 -8.71
CA GLU A 207 3.39 -11.48 -8.89
C GLU A 207 3.51 -10.06 -8.28
N LEU A 208 4.10 -9.97 -7.11
CA LEU A 208 4.33 -8.69 -6.43
C LEU A 208 5.30 -7.80 -7.21
N TRP A 209 6.38 -8.38 -7.75
CA TRP A 209 7.30 -7.67 -8.64
C TRP A 209 6.58 -7.15 -9.88
N GLN A 210 5.90 -8.02 -10.61
CA GLN A 210 5.26 -7.68 -11.89
C GLN A 210 4.18 -6.61 -11.76
N THR A 211 3.47 -6.57 -10.64
CA THR A 211 2.30 -5.69 -10.46
C THR A 211 2.62 -4.40 -9.72
N THR A 212 3.56 -4.43 -8.78
CA THR A 212 3.70 -3.35 -7.79
C THR A 212 5.13 -2.87 -7.59
N LEU A 213 6.11 -3.78 -7.52
CA LEU A 213 7.50 -3.38 -7.25
C LEU A 213 8.22 -2.88 -8.52
N ASN A 214 7.90 -3.45 -9.68
CA ASN A 214 8.50 -3.01 -10.94
C ASN A 214 8.03 -1.60 -11.30
N PRO A 215 8.96 -0.63 -11.41
CA PRO A 215 8.61 0.76 -11.72
C PRO A 215 7.85 0.96 -13.04
N GLU A 216 8.03 0.04 -13.99
CA GLU A 216 7.38 0.11 -15.30
C GLU A 216 5.89 -0.25 -15.28
N ASN A 217 5.47 -1.04 -14.29
CA ASN A 217 4.13 -1.64 -14.24
C ASN A 217 3.26 -1.12 -13.09
N ARG A 218 3.86 -0.46 -12.11
CA ARG A 218 3.16 -0.03 -10.89
C ARG A 218 2.33 1.23 -11.07
N THR A 219 1.33 1.36 -10.20
CA THR A 219 0.51 2.56 -10.02
C THR A 219 0.69 3.15 -8.64
#